data_fe18813a85811af8a495552f2455d577
#
_entry.id   fe18813a85811af8a495552f2455d577
#
_cell.length_a   1.000
_cell.length_b   1.000
_cell.length_c   1.000
_cell.angle_alpha   90.00
_cell.angle_beta   90.00
_cell.angle_gamma   90.00
#
_symmetry.space_group_name_H-M   'P 1'
#
loop_
_entity.id
_entity.type
_entity.pdbx_description
1 polymer ?
#
loop_
_entity_poly.entity_id
_entity_poly.type
_entity_poly.pdbx_seq_one_letter_code
_entity_poly.pdbx_strand_id
1 'polypeptide(L)'
;MTSAPVRWFKGFLVVFSLFTTTLFFGALILSLVPIKFILKKTAWDQNIKEALYWLARSWIYSNNGFYSILHKVEWRIIGHTDLNPNGKYLLISNHVSSADILAVFVLAKNRLPFPQFFLKQQLLYVPVFGQALWSYEMPVMKRYSQEYLNRNPDKRGKDLETARLSCERLKNQPFTIINFVEGTRFTKLKKQKKGSNFDHLLQTKAGGVHMVLSNLGSQLDGILDLTLAYPGCDSPSFWNIISGRAPLVIIQVKSHTMDGISAPSMEQLENRQGTQEVRNWINELWIKKDQMIGELHERYGSSINSVAQD
;
A
#
# COMPACT_ATOMS: atom_id res chain seq x y z
N MET A 1 -20.91 -11.19 20.88
CA MET A 1 -20.76 -11.17 19.38
C MET A 1 -22.08 -10.82 18.70
N THR A 2 -22.09 -9.91 17.71
CA THR A 2 -23.28 -9.64 16.91
C THR A 2 -23.69 -10.86 16.09
N SER A 3 -25.02 -11.15 15.98
CA SER A 3 -25.53 -12.28 15.21
C SER A 3 -25.10 -12.22 13.72
N ALA A 4 -25.08 -13.39 13.06
CA ALA A 4 -24.68 -13.45 11.65
C ALA A 4 -25.51 -12.54 10.74
N PRO A 5 -26.87 -12.47 10.85
CA PRO A 5 -27.68 -11.54 10.03
C PRO A 5 -27.30 -10.07 10.22
N VAL A 6 -27.04 -9.65 11.47
CA VAL A 6 -26.67 -8.26 11.79
C VAL A 6 -25.31 -7.92 11.16
N ARG A 7 -24.33 -8.84 11.18
CA ARG A 7 -23.03 -8.64 10.52
C ARG A 7 -23.17 -8.51 9.00
N TRP A 8 -23.98 -9.37 8.38
CA TRP A 8 -24.26 -9.30 6.95
C TRP A 8 -24.90 -7.97 6.57
N PHE A 9 -25.91 -7.51 7.34
CA PHE A 9 -26.57 -6.24 7.13
C PHE A 9 -25.58 -5.06 7.25
N LYS A 10 -24.75 -5.04 8.29
CA LYS A 10 -23.72 -4.02 8.45
C LYS A 10 -22.70 -4.03 7.30
N GLY A 11 -22.24 -5.22 6.89
CA GLY A 11 -21.34 -5.36 5.73
C GLY A 11 -21.98 -4.82 4.45
N PHE A 12 -23.27 -5.09 4.22
CA PHE A 12 -24.01 -4.52 3.09
C PHE A 12 -24.07 -2.99 3.15
N LEU A 13 -24.33 -2.40 4.32
CA LEU A 13 -24.34 -0.94 4.50
C LEU A 13 -22.96 -0.33 4.19
N VAL A 14 -21.88 -1.00 4.58
CA VAL A 14 -20.52 -0.54 4.23
C VAL A 14 -20.29 -0.57 2.71
N VAL A 15 -20.70 -1.65 2.03
CA VAL A 15 -20.60 -1.75 0.57
C VAL A 15 -21.44 -0.68 -0.12
N PHE A 16 -22.65 -0.45 0.36
CA PHE A 16 -23.55 0.58 -0.17
C PHE A 16 -22.96 1.99 0.00
N SER A 17 -22.42 2.30 1.19
CA SER A 17 -21.71 3.55 1.44
C SER A 17 -20.50 3.71 0.53
N LEU A 18 -19.68 2.65 0.40
CA LEU A 18 -18.52 2.66 -0.48
C LEU A 18 -18.93 2.94 -1.94
N PHE A 19 -20.01 2.33 -2.41
CA PHE A 19 -20.50 2.53 -3.76
C PHE A 19 -20.99 3.97 -3.98
N THR A 20 -21.86 4.48 -3.10
CA THR A 20 -22.44 5.83 -3.22
C THR A 20 -21.38 6.92 -3.09
N THR A 21 -20.47 6.81 -2.13
CA THR A 21 -19.38 7.76 -1.97
C THR A 21 -18.38 7.70 -3.14
N THR A 22 -18.13 6.49 -3.70
CA THR A 22 -17.28 6.35 -4.90
C THR A 22 -17.91 7.04 -6.10
N LEU A 23 -19.23 6.92 -6.31
CA LEU A 23 -19.92 7.64 -7.37
C LEU A 23 -19.85 9.16 -7.17
N PHE A 24 -20.12 9.64 -5.96
CA PHE A 24 -20.09 11.06 -5.64
C PHE A 24 -18.70 11.68 -5.82
N PHE A 25 -17.70 11.17 -5.11
CA PHE A 25 -16.33 11.68 -5.22
C PHE A 25 -15.72 11.42 -6.59
N GLY A 26 -16.06 10.29 -7.22
CA GLY A 26 -15.64 9.96 -8.58
C GLY A 26 -16.14 10.98 -9.60
N ALA A 27 -17.40 11.42 -9.51
CA ALA A 27 -17.94 12.48 -10.36
C ALA A 27 -17.20 13.81 -10.18
N LEU A 28 -16.92 14.20 -8.93
CA LEU A 28 -16.13 15.40 -8.62
C LEU A 28 -14.70 15.32 -9.17
N ILE A 29 -14.03 14.18 -8.99
CA ILE A 29 -12.69 13.96 -9.53
C ILE A 29 -12.71 14.04 -11.06
N LEU A 30 -13.66 13.38 -11.71
CA LEU A 30 -13.79 13.39 -13.17
C LEU A 30 -14.06 14.79 -13.72
N SER A 31 -14.79 15.65 -13.00
CA SER A 31 -15.00 17.05 -13.41
C SER A 31 -13.71 17.87 -13.40
N LEU A 32 -12.75 17.53 -12.53
CA LEU A 32 -11.45 18.20 -12.44
C LEU A 32 -10.43 17.68 -13.44
N VAL A 33 -10.60 16.48 -14.01
CA VAL A 33 -9.64 15.87 -14.96
C VAL A 33 -9.43 16.74 -16.21
N PRO A 34 -10.45 17.22 -16.91
CA PRO A 34 -10.27 18.14 -18.06
C PRO A 34 -9.56 19.43 -17.65
N ILE A 35 -9.91 19.99 -16.49
CA ILE A 35 -9.30 21.22 -15.96
C ILE A 35 -7.80 20.98 -15.70
N LYS A 36 -7.45 19.86 -15.08
CA LYS A 36 -6.04 19.47 -14.89
C LYS A 36 -5.29 19.33 -16.22
N PHE A 37 -5.94 18.76 -17.24
CA PHE A 37 -5.33 18.60 -18.56
C PHE A 37 -5.02 19.95 -19.22
N ILE A 38 -5.98 20.91 -19.15
CA ILE A 38 -5.84 22.26 -19.73
C ILE A 38 -4.80 23.08 -18.96
N LEU A 39 -4.84 23.04 -17.63
CA LEU A 39 -3.99 23.85 -16.76
C LEU A 39 -2.64 23.21 -16.43
N LYS A 40 -2.34 22.06 -17.00
CA LYS A 40 -1.06 21.36 -16.82
C LYS A 40 0.09 22.29 -17.22
N LYS A 41 1.13 22.37 -16.39
CA LYS A 41 2.30 23.27 -16.54
C LYS A 41 2.00 24.76 -16.37
N THR A 42 0.82 25.15 -15.91
CA THR A 42 0.52 26.52 -15.48
C THR A 42 0.75 26.68 -13.98
N ALA A 43 0.67 27.91 -13.47
CA ALA A 43 0.72 28.20 -12.04
C ALA A 43 -0.39 27.49 -11.24
N TRP A 44 -1.50 27.09 -11.88
CA TRP A 44 -2.66 26.43 -11.26
C TRP A 44 -2.52 24.90 -11.16
N ASP A 45 -1.53 24.29 -11.83
CA ASP A 45 -1.36 22.83 -11.84
C ASP A 45 -1.26 22.25 -10.42
N GLN A 46 -0.51 22.92 -9.53
CA GLN A 46 -0.36 22.49 -8.14
C GLN A 46 -1.67 22.57 -7.36
N ASN A 47 -2.43 23.65 -7.51
CA ASN A 47 -3.72 23.83 -6.83
C ASN A 47 -4.73 22.75 -7.24
N ILE A 48 -4.76 22.38 -8.53
CA ILE A 48 -5.62 21.29 -9.01
C ILE A 48 -5.18 19.93 -8.43
N LYS A 49 -3.88 19.68 -8.33
CA LYS A 49 -3.36 18.45 -7.69
C LYS A 49 -3.78 18.37 -6.22
N GLU A 50 -3.65 19.47 -5.49
CA GLU A 50 -4.06 19.52 -4.07
C GLU A 50 -5.56 19.30 -3.90
N ALA A 51 -6.38 19.90 -4.77
CA ALA A 51 -7.83 19.67 -4.78
C ALA A 51 -8.18 18.19 -5.05
N LEU A 52 -7.51 17.56 -6.01
CA LEU A 52 -7.68 16.13 -6.29
C LEU A 52 -7.26 15.26 -5.10
N TYR A 53 -6.12 15.52 -4.48
CA TYR A 53 -5.68 14.80 -3.28
C TYR A 53 -6.62 15.02 -2.09
N TRP A 54 -7.17 16.24 -1.94
CA TRP A 54 -8.16 16.54 -0.93
C TRP A 54 -9.44 15.70 -1.15
N LEU A 55 -9.96 15.63 -2.38
CA LEU A 55 -11.12 14.80 -2.73
C LEU A 55 -10.88 13.31 -2.44
N ALA A 56 -9.71 12.79 -2.80
CA ALA A 56 -9.35 11.41 -2.51
C ALA A 56 -9.28 11.12 -1.01
N ARG A 57 -8.64 12.01 -0.24
CA ARG A 57 -8.59 11.92 1.23
C ARG A 57 -9.99 11.96 1.83
N SER A 58 -10.82 12.89 1.35
CA SER A 58 -12.21 13.03 1.82
C SER A 58 -13.02 11.78 1.56
N TRP A 59 -12.89 11.16 0.38
CA TRP A 59 -13.52 9.87 0.07
C TRP A 59 -13.07 8.78 1.04
N ILE A 60 -11.77 8.65 1.28
CA ILE A 60 -11.21 7.65 2.18
C ILE A 60 -11.68 7.88 3.62
N TYR A 61 -11.63 9.13 4.09
CA TYR A 61 -12.02 9.46 5.46
C TYR A 61 -13.52 9.30 5.71
N SER A 62 -14.37 9.64 4.72
CA SER A 62 -15.81 9.41 4.79
C SER A 62 -16.11 7.93 4.93
N ASN A 63 -15.49 7.08 4.11
CA ASN A 63 -15.71 5.64 4.17
C ASN A 63 -15.16 5.03 5.47
N ASN A 64 -13.98 5.45 5.92
CA ASN A 64 -13.40 4.98 7.17
C ASN A 64 -14.22 5.43 8.39
N GLY A 65 -14.73 6.66 8.38
CA GLY A 65 -15.63 7.17 9.42
C GLY A 65 -16.93 6.36 9.50
N PHE A 66 -17.57 6.12 8.35
CA PHE A 66 -18.78 5.31 8.28
C PHE A 66 -18.54 3.86 8.75
N TYR A 67 -17.42 3.26 8.31
CA TYR A 67 -17.01 1.94 8.76
C TYR A 67 -16.79 1.88 10.28
N SER A 68 -16.13 2.89 10.85
CA SER A 68 -15.86 2.98 12.30
C SER A 68 -17.15 3.15 13.13
N ILE A 69 -18.18 3.82 12.58
CA ILE A 69 -19.49 3.95 13.24
C ILE A 69 -20.21 2.59 13.27
N LEU A 70 -20.17 1.84 12.17
CA LEU A 70 -20.87 0.56 12.07
C LEU A 70 -20.14 -0.58 12.81
N HIS A 71 -18.83 -0.54 12.79
CA HIS A 71 -17.97 -1.57 13.36
C HIS A 71 -16.95 -0.91 14.30
N LYS A 72 -16.93 -1.34 15.54
CA LYS A 72 -15.96 -0.89 16.54
C LYS A 72 -14.57 -1.53 16.28
N VAL A 73 -14.03 -1.31 15.07
CA VAL A 73 -12.69 -1.82 14.74
C VAL A 73 -11.64 -0.90 15.34
N GLU A 74 -10.74 -1.48 16.09
CA GLU A 74 -9.61 -0.78 16.65
C GLU A 74 -8.45 -0.76 15.63
N TRP A 75 -7.99 0.44 15.28
CA TRP A 75 -6.77 0.67 14.50
C TRP A 75 -5.64 1.02 15.44
N ARG A 76 -4.71 0.11 15.65
CA ARG A 76 -3.59 0.32 16.56
C ARG A 76 -2.31 0.54 15.78
N ILE A 77 -1.81 1.78 15.81
CA ILE A 77 -0.53 2.16 15.22
C ILE A 77 0.53 2.09 16.30
N ILE A 78 1.62 1.36 16.06
CA ILE A 78 2.74 1.17 16.99
C ILE A 78 4.08 1.43 16.27
N GLY A 79 5.06 1.94 17.02
CA GLY A 79 6.40 2.19 16.52
C GLY A 79 6.63 3.63 16.08
N HIS A 80 7.39 3.83 15.01
CA HIS A 80 7.81 5.16 14.55
C HIS A 80 6.65 5.89 13.86
N THR A 81 6.09 6.89 14.51
CA THR A 81 4.93 7.66 14.01
C THR A 81 5.20 9.16 13.87
N ASP A 82 6.38 9.62 14.25
CA ASP A 82 6.83 11.00 14.03
C ASP A 82 7.34 11.13 12.59
N LEU A 83 6.42 11.44 11.69
CA LEU A 83 6.64 11.47 10.25
C LEU A 83 6.27 12.84 9.71
N ASN A 84 6.96 13.26 8.65
CA ASN A 84 6.71 14.55 8.00
C ASN A 84 5.67 14.40 6.87
N PRO A 85 4.48 15.06 6.95
CA PRO A 85 3.48 15.00 5.88
C PRO A 85 3.94 15.63 4.55
N ASN A 86 5.08 16.34 4.54
CA ASN A 86 5.72 16.88 3.34
C ASN A 86 7.02 16.15 3.00
N GLY A 87 7.27 15.00 3.60
CA GLY A 87 8.47 14.20 3.37
C GLY A 87 8.41 13.32 2.12
N LYS A 88 9.46 12.53 1.92
CA LYS A 88 9.61 11.59 0.80
C LYS A 88 9.90 10.20 1.35
N TYR A 89 8.98 9.28 1.17
CA TYR A 89 9.06 7.97 1.81
C TYR A 89 8.86 6.83 0.82
N LEU A 90 9.66 5.77 1.01
CA LEU A 90 9.36 4.44 0.50
C LEU A 90 8.75 3.62 1.63
N LEU A 91 7.53 3.15 1.47
CA LEU A 91 6.85 2.28 2.40
C LEU A 91 6.83 0.86 1.85
N ILE A 92 7.43 -0.08 2.57
CA ILE A 92 7.43 -1.51 2.26
C ILE A 92 6.49 -2.25 3.23
N SER A 93 5.66 -3.15 2.72
CA SER A 93 4.66 -3.83 3.54
C SER A 93 4.41 -5.27 3.10
N ASN A 94 4.02 -6.12 4.04
CA ASN A 94 3.36 -7.38 3.74
C ASN A 94 1.95 -7.12 3.18
N HIS A 95 1.37 -8.10 2.52
CA HIS A 95 0.08 -7.96 1.86
C HIS A 95 -0.85 -9.14 2.19
N VAL A 96 -1.80 -8.91 3.07
CA VAL A 96 -2.72 -9.95 3.57
C VAL A 96 -4.12 -9.79 2.97
N SER A 97 -4.60 -8.54 2.88
CA SER A 97 -5.96 -8.23 2.48
C SER A 97 -6.03 -7.08 1.48
N SER A 98 -7.15 -6.96 0.77
CA SER A 98 -7.45 -5.71 0.02
C SER A 98 -7.66 -4.51 0.94
N ALA A 99 -7.96 -4.74 2.22
CA ALA A 99 -8.12 -3.71 3.23
C ALA A 99 -6.78 -3.16 3.76
N ASP A 100 -5.64 -3.76 3.40
CA ASP A 100 -4.31 -3.22 3.73
C ASP A 100 -4.13 -1.79 3.20
N ILE A 101 -4.80 -1.47 2.10
CA ILE A 101 -4.85 -0.11 1.56
C ILE A 101 -5.48 0.86 2.57
N LEU A 102 -6.55 0.45 3.26
CA LEU A 102 -7.17 1.28 4.31
C LEU A 102 -6.22 1.49 5.48
N ALA A 103 -5.49 0.45 5.90
CA ALA A 103 -4.48 0.55 6.95
C ALA A 103 -3.39 1.57 6.60
N VAL A 104 -2.91 1.55 5.36
CA VAL A 104 -1.94 2.53 4.87
C VAL A 104 -2.51 3.95 4.93
N PHE A 105 -3.76 4.17 4.55
CA PHE A 105 -4.38 5.50 4.62
C PHE A 105 -4.68 5.95 6.07
N VAL A 106 -4.96 5.01 6.97
CA VAL A 106 -5.07 5.31 8.41
C VAL A 106 -3.74 5.78 8.97
N LEU A 107 -2.64 5.10 8.62
CA LEU A 107 -1.29 5.54 8.97
C LEU A 107 -0.97 6.92 8.38
N ALA A 108 -1.27 7.11 7.09
CA ALA A 108 -0.88 8.32 6.36
C ALA A 108 -1.62 9.57 6.82
N LYS A 109 -2.76 9.43 7.51
CA LYS A 109 -3.58 10.56 7.96
C LYS A 109 -2.74 11.54 8.79
N ASN A 110 -2.53 12.76 8.25
CA ASN A 110 -1.75 13.85 8.86
C ASN A 110 -0.28 13.51 9.17
N ARG A 111 0.25 12.39 8.65
CA ARG A 111 1.62 11.94 8.92
C ARG A 111 2.46 11.79 7.66
N LEU A 112 1.84 11.44 6.54
CA LEU A 112 2.54 11.15 5.29
C LEU A 112 1.91 11.90 4.12
N PRO A 113 2.66 12.17 3.06
CA PRO A 113 2.10 12.53 1.77
C PRO A 113 1.08 11.49 1.30
N PHE A 114 0.22 11.90 0.34
CA PHE A 114 -0.78 10.98 -0.22
C PHE A 114 -0.14 9.70 -0.74
N PRO A 115 -0.56 8.52 -0.25
CA PRO A 115 0.03 7.25 -0.63
C PRO A 115 -0.16 6.91 -2.10
N GLN A 116 0.91 6.56 -2.78
CA GLN A 116 0.95 6.22 -4.19
C GLN A 116 1.39 4.77 -4.39
N PHE A 117 0.70 4.06 -5.28
CA PHE A 117 0.96 2.65 -5.57
C PHE A 117 1.43 2.48 -7.01
N PHE A 118 2.36 1.55 -7.24
CA PHE A 118 2.68 1.14 -8.60
C PHE A 118 1.51 0.41 -9.24
N LEU A 119 0.98 1.00 -10.29
CA LEU A 119 -0.19 0.50 -11.02
C LEU A 119 0.24 -0.32 -12.24
N LYS A 120 -0.52 -1.36 -12.55
CA LYS A 120 -0.45 -1.99 -13.87
C LYS A 120 -1.00 -1.03 -14.91
N GLN A 121 -0.31 -0.85 -16.02
CA GLN A 121 -0.74 0.05 -17.10
C GLN A 121 -2.18 -0.20 -17.55
N GLN A 122 -2.63 -1.47 -17.56
CA GLN A 122 -3.99 -1.83 -17.96
C GLN A 122 -5.07 -1.16 -17.12
N LEU A 123 -4.79 -0.80 -15.87
CA LEU A 123 -5.75 -0.12 -14.99
C LEU A 123 -6.07 1.30 -15.46
N LEU A 124 -5.20 1.94 -16.23
CA LEU A 124 -5.45 3.26 -16.81
C LEU A 124 -6.55 3.24 -17.89
N TYR A 125 -6.83 2.08 -18.48
CA TYR A 125 -7.87 1.93 -19.50
C TYR A 125 -9.24 1.59 -18.91
N VAL A 126 -9.34 1.38 -17.59
CA VAL A 126 -10.62 1.17 -16.92
C VAL A 126 -11.35 2.51 -16.85
N PRO A 127 -12.57 2.62 -17.45
CA PRO A 127 -13.34 3.87 -17.42
C PRO A 127 -13.54 4.36 -15.99
N VAL A 128 -13.54 5.67 -15.81
CA VAL A 128 -13.66 6.40 -14.52
C VAL A 128 -12.45 6.16 -13.60
N PHE A 129 -12.11 4.91 -13.32
CA PHE A 129 -11.04 4.53 -12.42
C PHE A 129 -9.65 4.89 -12.98
N GLY A 130 -9.43 4.62 -14.27
CA GLY A 130 -8.16 4.93 -14.94
C GLY A 130 -7.88 6.44 -14.98
N GLN A 131 -8.90 7.25 -15.27
CA GLN A 131 -8.78 8.71 -15.27
C GLN A 131 -8.46 9.26 -13.87
N ALA A 132 -9.11 8.72 -12.81
CA ALA A 132 -8.80 9.07 -11.44
C ALA A 132 -7.34 8.72 -11.09
N LEU A 133 -6.90 7.49 -11.37
CA LEU A 133 -5.52 7.06 -11.12
C LEU A 133 -4.49 7.90 -11.88
N TRP A 134 -4.78 8.26 -13.13
CA TRP A 134 -3.95 9.16 -13.92
C TRP A 134 -3.89 10.56 -13.31
N SER A 135 -5.00 11.09 -12.83
CA SER A 135 -5.08 12.42 -12.24
C SER A 135 -4.26 12.53 -10.94
N TYR A 136 -4.09 11.43 -10.21
CA TYR A 136 -3.25 11.34 -9.01
C TYR A 136 -1.77 11.11 -9.31
N GLU A 137 -1.38 11.07 -10.58
CA GLU A 137 0.01 10.83 -11.00
C GLU A 137 0.60 9.52 -10.41
N MET A 138 -0.27 8.52 -10.21
CA MET A 138 0.15 7.22 -9.70
C MET A 138 1.27 6.63 -10.58
N PRO A 139 2.37 6.15 -10.00
CA PRO A 139 3.44 5.56 -10.79
C PRO A 139 2.96 4.32 -11.53
N VAL A 140 3.21 4.28 -12.85
CA VAL A 140 2.77 3.19 -13.72
C VAL A 140 3.92 2.24 -13.98
N MET A 141 3.64 0.94 -13.91
CA MET A 141 4.59 -0.11 -14.24
C MET A 141 4.00 -1.02 -15.31
N LYS A 142 4.75 -1.25 -16.38
CA LYS A 142 4.47 -2.30 -17.35
C LYS A 142 4.95 -3.63 -16.74
N ARG A 143 4.05 -4.59 -16.61
CA ARG A 143 4.41 -5.94 -16.12
C ARG A 143 4.20 -6.93 -17.26
N TYR A 144 5.28 -7.30 -17.89
CA TYR A 144 5.27 -8.34 -18.92
C TYR A 144 5.49 -9.72 -18.27
N SER A 145 4.79 -10.75 -18.77
CA SER A 145 5.09 -12.13 -18.38
C SER A 145 6.40 -12.58 -19.00
N GLN A 146 7.09 -13.56 -18.39
CA GLN A 146 8.31 -14.14 -18.97
C GLN A 146 8.04 -14.73 -20.36
N GLU A 147 6.89 -15.36 -20.54
CA GLU A 147 6.48 -15.89 -21.83
C GLU A 147 6.35 -14.79 -22.90
N TYR A 148 5.75 -13.65 -22.54
CA TYR A 148 5.67 -12.49 -23.44
C TYR A 148 7.06 -11.92 -23.75
N LEU A 149 7.95 -11.79 -22.76
CA LEU A 149 9.32 -11.29 -22.96
C LEU A 149 10.18 -12.24 -23.77
N ASN A 150 9.94 -13.55 -23.70
CA ASN A 150 10.63 -14.52 -24.55
C ASN A 150 10.21 -14.40 -26.01
N ARG A 151 8.94 -14.08 -26.28
CA ARG A 151 8.41 -13.82 -27.64
C ARG A 151 8.74 -12.41 -28.15
N ASN A 152 9.00 -11.45 -27.25
CA ASN A 152 9.25 -10.05 -27.59
C ASN A 152 10.50 -9.53 -26.85
N PRO A 153 11.72 -9.93 -27.22
CA PRO A 153 12.94 -9.54 -26.51
C PRO A 153 13.20 -8.03 -26.49
N ASP A 154 12.68 -7.29 -27.47
CA ASP A 154 12.72 -5.82 -27.58
C ASP A 154 11.93 -5.10 -26.47
N LYS A 155 11.08 -5.80 -25.74
CA LYS A 155 10.31 -5.28 -24.61
C LYS A 155 11.03 -5.44 -23.26
N ARG A 156 12.16 -6.17 -23.23
CA ARG A 156 12.95 -6.31 -22.01
C ARG A 156 13.44 -4.94 -21.53
N GLY A 157 13.27 -4.65 -20.26
CA GLY A 157 13.66 -3.35 -19.65
C GLY A 157 12.68 -2.19 -19.85
N LYS A 158 11.66 -2.30 -20.75
CA LYS A 158 10.67 -1.23 -20.93
C LYS A 158 9.75 -1.03 -19.71
N ASP A 159 9.59 -2.06 -18.89
CA ASP A 159 8.93 -1.98 -17.60
C ASP A 159 9.74 -1.13 -16.61
N LEU A 160 11.04 -1.35 -16.57
CA LEU A 160 11.97 -0.59 -15.74
C LEU A 160 12.05 0.88 -16.19
N GLU A 161 12.14 1.14 -17.49
CA GLU A 161 12.16 2.50 -18.03
C GLU A 161 10.86 3.26 -17.73
N THR A 162 9.70 2.61 -17.89
CA THR A 162 8.41 3.22 -17.55
C THR A 162 8.31 3.57 -16.07
N ALA A 163 8.83 2.70 -15.21
CA ALA A 163 8.87 2.94 -13.77
C ALA A 163 9.85 4.06 -13.41
N ARG A 164 11.04 4.12 -14.06
CA ARG A 164 12.02 5.20 -13.91
C ARG A 164 11.41 6.57 -14.24
N LEU A 165 10.74 6.68 -15.38
CA LEU A 165 10.06 7.91 -15.80
C LEU A 165 8.95 8.32 -14.82
N SER A 166 8.30 7.36 -14.18
CA SER A 166 7.32 7.63 -13.13
C SER A 166 7.98 8.18 -11.87
N CYS A 167 9.12 7.62 -11.47
CA CYS A 167 9.92 8.11 -10.35
C CYS A 167 10.45 9.53 -10.59
N GLU A 168 10.92 9.83 -11.83
CA GLU A 168 11.40 11.17 -12.19
C GLU A 168 10.36 12.27 -11.94
N ARG A 169 9.08 12.00 -12.15
CA ARG A 169 7.99 12.95 -11.91
C ARG A 169 7.80 13.26 -10.43
N LEU A 170 8.20 12.35 -9.56
CA LEU A 170 8.02 12.48 -8.11
C LEU A 170 9.18 13.23 -7.42
N LYS A 171 10.33 13.37 -8.08
CA LYS A 171 11.54 13.93 -7.47
C LYS A 171 11.33 15.29 -6.80
N ASN A 172 10.51 16.14 -7.37
CA ASN A 172 10.35 17.55 -6.95
C ASN A 172 9.10 17.82 -6.12
N GLN A 173 8.49 16.76 -5.56
CA GLN A 173 7.29 16.89 -4.71
C GLN A 173 7.35 15.89 -3.55
N PRO A 174 6.61 16.15 -2.45
CA PRO A 174 6.42 15.14 -1.40
C PRO A 174 5.75 13.89 -1.95
N PHE A 175 6.18 12.71 -1.52
CA PHE A 175 5.57 11.44 -1.94
C PHE A 175 5.69 10.35 -0.88
N THR A 176 4.76 9.41 -0.91
CA THR A 176 4.86 8.12 -0.23
C THR A 176 4.61 7.02 -1.26
N ILE A 177 5.66 6.36 -1.70
CA ILE A 177 5.54 5.21 -2.61
C ILE A 177 5.36 3.94 -1.79
N ILE A 178 4.35 3.14 -2.12
CA ILE A 178 4.06 1.90 -1.42
C ILE A 178 4.42 0.71 -2.28
N ASN A 179 5.17 -0.22 -1.68
CA ASN A 179 5.53 -1.48 -2.27
C ASN A 179 5.07 -2.65 -1.39
N PHE A 180 4.10 -3.41 -1.85
CA PHE A 180 3.79 -4.71 -1.27
C PHE A 180 4.77 -5.74 -1.81
N VAL A 181 5.82 -6.03 -1.05
CA VAL A 181 7.02 -6.75 -1.50
C VAL A 181 6.74 -8.18 -1.97
N GLU A 182 5.69 -8.80 -1.49
CA GLU A 182 5.23 -10.13 -1.95
C GLU A 182 4.65 -10.11 -3.38
N GLY A 183 4.26 -8.93 -3.87
CA GLY A 183 3.66 -8.72 -5.18
C GLY A 183 2.27 -9.35 -5.37
N THR A 184 1.72 -9.96 -4.34
CA THR A 184 0.36 -10.53 -4.29
C THR A 184 -0.06 -10.75 -2.84
N ARG A 185 -1.37 -10.80 -2.58
CA ARG A 185 -1.92 -11.08 -1.25
C ARG A 185 -1.56 -12.48 -0.78
N PHE A 186 -1.19 -12.59 0.49
CA PHE A 186 -0.98 -13.86 1.17
C PHE A 186 -2.27 -14.71 1.16
N THR A 187 -2.14 -15.98 0.90
CA THR A 187 -3.13 -17.03 1.18
C THR A 187 -2.40 -18.32 1.46
N LYS A 188 -2.97 -19.20 2.30
CA LYS A 188 -2.40 -20.52 2.61
C LYS A 188 -2.13 -21.34 1.33
N LEU A 189 -3.04 -21.27 0.35
CA LEU A 189 -2.86 -21.94 -0.94
C LEU A 189 -1.66 -21.39 -1.74
N LYS A 190 -1.45 -20.07 -1.74
CA LYS A 190 -0.29 -19.47 -2.41
C LYS A 190 1.01 -19.76 -1.68
N LYS A 191 1.00 -19.79 -0.33
CA LYS A 191 2.14 -20.22 0.47
C LYS A 191 2.60 -21.61 0.02
N GLN A 192 1.68 -22.58 -0.03
CA GLN A 192 1.97 -23.95 -0.47
C GLN A 192 2.46 -24.00 -1.93
N LYS A 193 1.74 -23.37 -2.86
CA LYS A 193 2.11 -23.37 -4.30
C LYS A 193 3.46 -22.74 -4.59
N LYS A 194 3.89 -21.75 -3.80
CA LYS A 194 5.15 -21.03 -4.00
C LYS A 194 6.29 -21.53 -3.13
N GLY A 195 6.05 -22.54 -2.26
CA GLY A 195 7.05 -23.07 -1.35
C GLY A 195 7.61 -21.99 -0.42
N SER A 196 6.75 -21.13 0.15
CA SER A 196 7.22 -20.10 1.08
C SER A 196 7.64 -20.74 2.41
N ASN A 197 8.85 -20.39 2.86
CA ASN A 197 9.40 -20.85 4.15
C ASN A 197 8.91 -20.02 5.34
N PHE A 198 8.18 -18.94 5.09
CA PHE A 198 7.60 -18.08 6.13
C PHE A 198 6.24 -18.65 6.58
N ASP A 199 5.87 -18.42 7.85
CA ASP A 199 4.59 -18.89 8.36
C ASP A 199 3.42 -17.96 7.99
N HIS A 200 3.64 -16.67 7.98
CA HIS A 200 2.64 -15.64 7.77
C HIS A 200 2.84 -14.85 6.47
N LEU A 201 3.91 -15.10 5.72
CA LEU A 201 4.34 -14.30 4.57
C LEU A 201 4.59 -15.14 3.31
N LEU A 202 4.60 -14.49 2.15
CA LEU A 202 5.10 -15.07 0.90
C LEU A 202 6.55 -14.63 0.65
N GLN A 203 7.21 -15.32 -0.30
CA GLN A 203 8.54 -14.95 -0.78
C GLN A 203 8.56 -13.51 -1.31
N THR A 204 9.65 -12.80 -1.03
CA THR A 204 9.86 -11.41 -1.40
C THR A 204 10.19 -11.22 -2.87
N LYS A 205 9.88 -10.04 -3.40
CA LYS A 205 10.26 -9.58 -4.73
C LYS A 205 10.97 -8.23 -4.62
N ALA A 206 12.28 -8.27 -4.58
CA ALA A 206 13.12 -7.10 -4.36
C ALA A 206 13.10 -6.07 -5.50
N GLY A 207 12.73 -6.48 -6.74
CA GLY A 207 12.89 -5.62 -7.92
C GLY A 207 12.17 -4.27 -7.85
N GLY A 208 10.95 -4.23 -7.28
CA GLY A 208 10.21 -2.96 -7.12
C GLY A 208 10.86 -2.03 -6.10
N VAL A 209 11.38 -2.57 -5.01
CA VAL A 209 12.10 -1.81 -3.98
C VAL A 209 13.43 -1.31 -4.53
N HIS A 210 14.23 -2.19 -5.13
CA HIS A 210 15.49 -1.82 -5.78
C HIS A 210 15.30 -0.68 -6.79
N MET A 211 14.27 -0.76 -7.64
CA MET A 211 13.98 0.27 -8.63
C MET A 211 13.69 1.63 -7.98
N VAL A 212 12.90 1.67 -6.88
CA VAL A 212 12.62 2.94 -6.18
C VAL A 212 13.90 3.46 -5.52
N LEU A 213 14.65 2.61 -4.82
CA LEU A 213 15.89 3.01 -4.15
C LEU A 213 16.94 3.53 -5.14
N SER A 214 17.14 2.87 -6.26
CA SER A 214 18.10 3.30 -7.29
C SER A 214 17.74 4.62 -7.97
N ASN A 215 16.45 5.00 -8.03
CA ASN A 215 16.01 6.22 -8.70
C ASN A 215 15.71 7.40 -7.76
N LEU A 216 15.32 7.11 -6.52
CA LEU A 216 14.85 8.10 -5.55
C LEU A 216 15.56 8.00 -4.20
N GLY A 217 16.41 7.00 -3.99
CA GLY A 217 17.00 6.70 -2.68
C GLY A 217 17.71 7.89 -2.05
N SER A 218 18.50 8.65 -2.82
CA SER A 218 19.20 9.85 -2.35
C SER A 218 18.29 11.00 -1.91
N GLN A 219 16.98 10.91 -2.16
CA GLN A 219 16.00 11.93 -1.83
C GLN A 219 15.01 11.48 -0.76
N LEU A 220 15.10 10.21 -0.32
CA LEU A 220 14.20 9.68 0.71
C LEU A 220 14.57 10.25 2.09
N ASP A 221 13.56 10.73 2.81
CA ASP A 221 13.69 11.04 4.24
C ASP A 221 13.69 9.75 5.07
N GLY A 222 13.18 8.64 4.52
CA GLY A 222 13.23 7.34 5.19
C GLY A 222 12.54 6.23 4.41
N ILE A 223 12.87 5.00 4.79
CA ILE A 223 12.18 3.79 4.36
C ILE A 223 11.35 3.29 5.53
N LEU A 224 10.03 3.20 5.34
CA LEU A 224 9.10 2.76 6.36
C LEU A 224 8.76 1.28 6.16
N ASP A 225 9.18 0.45 7.09
CA ASP A 225 8.83 -0.97 7.13
C ASP A 225 7.53 -1.16 7.91
N LEU A 226 6.47 -1.45 7.18
CA LEU A 226 5.11 -1.61 7.70
C LEU A 226 4.77 -3.07 7.88
N THR A 227 4.41 -3.47 9.10
CA THR A 227 3.88 -4.79 9.42
C THR A 227 2.40 -4.69 9.72
N LEU A 228 1.59 -5.36 8.91
CA LEU A 228 0.14 -5.44 9.06
C LEU A 228 -0.24 -6.79 9.66
N ALA A 229 -0.96 -6.77 10.78
CA ALA A 229 -1.49 -7.96 11.42
C ALA A 229 -2.98 -7.76 11.77
N TYR A 230 -3.71 -8.88 11.75
CA TYR A 230 -5.15 -8.94 12.00
C TYR A 230 -5.45 -9.98 13.09
N PRO A 231 -5.07 -9.74 14.36
CA PRO A 231 -5.32 -10.68 15.45
C PRO A 231 -6.80 -10.98 15.61
N GLY A 232 -7.13 -12.22 15.90
CA GLY A 232 -8.52 -12.68 16.03
C GLY A 232 -9.29 -12.83 14.71
N CYS A 233 -8.59 -12.71 13.55
CA CYS A 233 -9.18 -12.94 12.23
C CYS A 233 -8.34 -13.93 11.41
N ASP A 234 -8.75 -15.20 11.36
CA ASP A 234 -8.02 -16.27 10.67
C ASP A 234 -7.91 -16.07 9.15
N SER A 235 -8.87 -15.35 8.57
CA SER A 235 -8.92 -15.07 7.15
C SER A 235 -9.33 -13.61 6.92
N PRO A 236 -8.39 -12.67 6.91
CA PRO A 236 -8.65 -11.23 6.76
C PRO A 236 -9.00 -10.88 5.30
N SER A 237 -10.05 -11.52 4.77
CA SER A 237 -10.61 -11.16 3.47
C SER A 237 -11.26 -9.77 3.55
N PHE A 238 -11.41 -9.12 2.39
CA PHE A 238 -12.12 -7.84 2.34
C PHE A 238 -13.51 -7.92 3.00
N TRP A 239 -14.26 -8.98 2.70
CA TRP A 239 -15.59 -9.19 3.30
C TRP A 239 -15.53 -9.36 4.83
N ASN A 240 -14.59 -10.15 5.35
CA ASN A 240 -14.46 -10.35 6.79
C ASN A 240 -14.14 -9.06 7.54
N ILE A 241 -13.34 -8.20 6.93
CA ILE A 241 -13.02 -6.89 7.51
C ILE A 241 -14.25 -5.99 7.48
N ILE A 242 -14.88 -5.78 6.31
CA ILE A 242 -16.03 -4.87 6.20
C ILE A 242 -17.30 -5.37 6.91
N SER A 243 -17.40 -6.65 7.23
CA SER A 243 -18.47 -7.23 8.06
C SER A 243 -18.14 -7.24 9.57
N GLY A 244 -17.00 -6.64 9.98
CA GLY A 244 -16.60 -6.51 11.38
C GLY A 244 -16.09 -7.80 12.04
N ARG A 245 -15.55 -8.75 11.23
CA ARG A 245 -14.92 -9.96 11.75
C ARG A 245 -13.43 -9.77 12.11
N ALA A 246 -12.86 -8.62 11.81
CA ALA A 246 -11.52 -8.22 12.22
C ALA A 246 -11.64 -7.09 13.26
N PRO A 247 -11.71 -7.41 14.54
CA PRO A 247 -11.95 -6.40 15.59
C PRO A 247 -10.76 -5.49 15.82
N LEU A 248 -9.56 -5.95 15.49
CA LEU A 248 -8.30 -5.24 15.67
C LEU A 248 -7.45 -5.33 14.39
N VAL A 249 -6.93 -4.19 13.97
CA VAL A 249 -5.91 -4.10 12.93
C VAL A 249 -4.68 -3.42 13.52
N ILE A 250 -3.56 -4.12 13.52
CA ILE A 250 -2.28 -3.60 14.01
C ILE A 250 -1.46 -3.12 12.83
N ILE A 251 -0.97 -1.90 12.94
CA ILE A 251 -0.11 -1.23 11.98
C ILE A 251 1.19 -0.91 12.69
N GLN A 252 2.19 -1.77 12.58
CA GLN A 252 3.49 -1.52 13.17
C GLN A 252 4.42 -0.88 12.15
N VAL A 253 5.08 0.21 12.55
CA VAL A 253 5.97 1.01 11.70
C VAL A 253 7.38 0.99 12.27
N LYS A 254 8.35 0.60 11.44
CA LYS A 254 9.78 0.80 11.69
C LYS A 254 10.36 1.71 10.62
N SER A 255 11.29 2.58 10.99
CA SER A 255 12.00 3.44 10.04
C SER A 255 13.42 2.92 9.82
N HIS A 256 13.88 2.99 8.57
CA HIS A 256 15.23 2.66 8.15
C HIS A 256 15.82 3.83 7.36
N THR A 257 17.11 4.07 7.58
CA THR A 257 17.92 5.05 6.84
C THR A 257 18.83 4.32 5.85
N MET A 258 19.17 4.98 4.75
CA MET A 258 20.08 4.43 3.73
C MET A 258 21.55 4.67 4.12
N ASP A 259 21.95 4.10 5.24
CA ASP A 259 23.27 4.25 5.86
C ASP A 259 24.22 3.06 5.63
N GLY A 260 23.76 2.04 4.89
CA GLY A 260 24.46 0.78 4.68
C GLY A 260 24.37 -0.21 5.84
N ILE A 261 23.75 0.18 6.95
CA ILE A 261 23.53 -0.64 8.16
C ILE A 261 22.06 -1.00 8.30
N SER A 262 21.20 0.02 8.33
CA SER A 262 19.75 -0.13 8.50
C SER A 262 19.05 -0.49 7.18
N ALA A 263 19.55 0.08 6.07
CA ALA A 263 19.18 -0.28 4.69
C ALA A 263 20.40 -0.09 3.78
N PRO A 264 20.43 -0.69 2.56
CA PRO A 264 21.53 -0.51 1.61
C PRO A 264 21.80 0.97 1.31
N SER A 265 23.06 1.37 1.31
CA SER A 265 23.50 2.72 0.92
C SER A 265 23.40 2.92 -0.60
N MET A 266 23.46 4.18 -1.07
CA MET A 266 23.50 4.47 -2.51
C MET A 266 24.69 3.82 -3.19
N GLU A 267 25.87 3.80 -2.55
CA GLU A 267 27.08 3.15 -3.08
C GLU A 267 26.86 1.65 -3.29
N GLN A 268 26.22 0.96 -2.35
CA GLN A 268 25.88 -0.46 -2.48
C GLN A 268 24.87 -0.71 -3.61
N LEU A 269 23.93 0.22 -3.85
CA LEU A 269 22.94 0.10 -4.93
C LEU A 269 23.52 0.28 -6.32
N GLU A 270 24.54 1.13 -6.47
CA GLU A 270 25.21 1.41 -7.75
C GLU A 270 26.15 0.28 -8.19
N ASN A 271 26.53 -0.60 -7.28
CA ASN A 271 27.32 -1.78 -7.58
C ASN A 271 26.57 -2.77 -8.48
N ARG A 272 27.33 -3.59 -9.24
CA ARG A 272 26.75 -4.70 -10.04
C ARG A 272 25.89 -5.67 -9.21
N GLN A 273 26.11 -5.73 -7.90
CA GLN A 273 25.40 -6.57 -6.95
C GLN A 273 24.23 -5.85 -6.24
N GLY A 274 23.94 -4.59 -6.53
CA GLY A 274 22.95 -3.78 -5.82
C GLY A 274 21.55 -4.42 -5.71
N THR A 275 21.11 -5.13 -6.75
CA THR A 275 19.86 -5.89 -6.69
C THR A 275 19.93 -7.03 -5.67
N GLN A 276 21.09 -7.67 -5.51
CA GLN A 276 21.28 -8.75 -4.54
C GLN A 276 21.36 -8.21 -3.11
N GLU A 277 21.99 -7.05 -2.91
CA GLU A 277 22.04 -6.35 -1.62
C GLU A 277 20.61 -6.03 -1.13
N VAL A 278 19.80 -5.43 -1.98
CA VAL A 278 18.39 -5.15 -1.64
C VAL A 278 17.63 -6.46 -1.35
N ARG A 279 17.87 -7.53 -2.11
CA ARG A 279 17.22 -8.82 -1.87
C ARG A 279 17.59 -9.40 -0.52
N ASN A 280 18.87 -9.39 -0.16
CA ASN A 280 19.36 -9.91 1.11
C ASN A 280 18.77 -9.12 2.27
N TRP A 281 18.83 -7.78 2.20
CA TRP A 281 18.24 -6.89 3.19
C TRP A 281 16.74 -7.12 3.40
N ILE A 282 15.95 -7.19 2.31
CA ILE A 282 14.52 -7.45 2.42
C ILE A 282 14.25 -8.84 3.01
N ASN A 283 15.02 -9.85 2.67
CA ASN A 283 14.84 -11.19 3.24
C ASN A 283 15.09 -11.21 4.74
N GLU A 284 16.11 -10.51 5.24
CA GLU A 284 16.35 -10.36 6.67
C GLU A 284 15.19 -9.63 7.38
N LEU A 285 14.67 -8.56 6.77
CA LEU A 285 13.49 -7.89 7.29
C LEU A 285 12.28 -8.83 7.34
N TRP A 286 12.11 -9.68 6.30
CA TRP A 286 10.98 -10.60 6.21
C TRP A 286 11.04 -11.72 7.26
N ILE A 287 12.23 -12.22 7.59
CA ILE A 287 12.42 -13.18 8.70
C ILE A 287 11.94 -12.55 10.02
N LYS A 288 12.42 -11.34 10.34
CA LYS A 288 12.04 -10.61 11.56
C LYS A 288 10.53 -10.27 11.57
N LYS A 289 9.98 -9.93 10.41
CA LYS A 289 8.56 -9.58 10.25
C LYS A 289 7.66 -10.81 10.43
N ASP A 290 8.04 -11.98 9.94
CA ASP A 290 7.28 -13.21 10.09
C ASP A 290 7.14 -13.61 11.56
N GLN A 291 8.26 -13.55 12.32
CA GLN A 291 8.26 -13.75 13.77
C GLN A 291 7.37 -12.74 14.51
N MET A 292 7.51 -11.46 14.15
CA MET A 292 6.72 -10.39 14.76
C MET A 292 5.22 -10.56 14.52
N ILE A 293 4.79 -11.00 13.34
CA ILE A 293 3.38 -11.27 13.06
C ILE A 293 2.87 -12.38 13.98
N GLY A 294 3.64 -13.43 14.19
CA GLY A 294 3.33 -14.50 15.16
C GLY A 294 3.12 -13.94 16.56
N GLU A 295 4.09 -13.16 17.07
CA GLU A 295 4.02 -12.53 18.40
C GLU A 295 2.79 -11.60 18.55
N LEU A 296 2.46 -10.83 17.50
CA LEU A 296 1.28 -9.95 17.51
C LEU A 296 -0.02 -10.75 17.54
N HIS A 297 -0.09 -11.86 16.82
CA HIS A 297 -1.24 -12.78 16.86
C HIS A 297 -1.40 -13.44 18.23
N GLU A 298 -0.33 -13.90 18.85
CA GLU A 298 -0.35 -14.48 20.20
C GLU A 298 -0.76 -13.46 21.26
N ARG A 299 -0.08 -12.30 21.28
CA ARG A 299 -0.29 -11.25 22.29
C ARG A 299 -1.71 -10.68 22.28
N TYR A 300 -2.27 -10.44 21.10
CA TYR A 300 -3.55 -9.76 20.96
C TYR A 300 -4.70 -10.69 20.60
N GLY A 301 -4.42 -11.89 20.07
CA GLY A 301 -5.45 -12.86 19.74
C GLY A 301 -6.12 -13.46 20.98
N SER A 302 -5.38 -13.73 22.05
CA SER A 302 -5.90 -14.23 23.31
C SER A 302 -6.82 -13.23 24.02
N SER A 303 -6.44 -11.94 24.04
CA SER A 303 -7.25 -10.88 24.66
C SER A 303 -8.56 -10.59 23.92
N ILE A 304 -8.60 -10.79 22.59
CA ILE A 304 -9.83 -10.64 21.79
C ILE A 304 -10.80 -11.81 22.05
N ASN A 305 -10.28 -13.01 22.23
CA ASN A 305 -11.10 -14.19 22.46
C ASN A 305 -11.73 -14.19 23.89
N SER A 306 -11.06 -13.59 24.89
CA SER A 306 -11.62 -13.46 26.22
C SER A 306 -12.78 -12.45 26.29
N VAL A 307 -12.66 -11.31 25.59
CA VAL A 307 -13.75 -10.30 25.50
C VAL A 307 -14.93 -10.78 24.65
N ALA A 308 -14.75 -11.82 23.84
CA ALA A 308 -15.81 -12.37 23.00
C ALA A 308 -16.65 -13.45 23.71
N GLN A 309 -16.26 -13.88 24.91
CA GLN A 309 -16.97 -14.87 25.74
C GLN A 309 -17.86 -14.23 26.84
N ASP A 310 -17.64 -12.97 27.13
CA ASP A 310 -18.49 -12.12 27.98
C ASP A 310 -19.52 -11.34 27.12
#